data_5d452c9160ea591a2acfaf53eb6b87b7
#
_entry.id   5d452c9160ea591a2acfaf53eb6b87b7
#
_cell.length_a   1.000
_cell.length_b   1.000
_cell.length_c   1.000
_cell.angle_alpha   90.00
_cell.angle_beta   90.00
_cell.angle_gamma   90.00
#
_symmetry.space_group_name_H-M   'P 1'
#
loop_
_entity.id
_entity.type
_entity.pdbx_description
1 polymer ?
#
loop_
_entity_poly.entity_id
_entity_poly.type
_entity_poly.pdbx_seq_one_letter_code
_entity_poly.pdbx_strand_id
1 'polypeptide(L)'
;EDTRHKSYEAEYVERFHAIISWVHGVFSEFHSRFIGKSSPVHFFWGSFDLAVTRFNGEKAPPRNGADYITREAYSHKNISHGFWCGGGAVLEPAFYGYSAPEPDGFKQAIALPSEAFYHKDLNEFVLPYEAIRKSDSPEKALLDFMQSIYEAAANLADWKREELERPKAQAVS
;
A
#
# COMPACT_ATOMS: atom_id res chain seq x y z
N GLU A 1 1.82 -34.30 -5.83
CA GLU A 1 1.93 -33.28 -6.90
C GLU A 1 0.55 -32.67 -7.18
N ASP A 2 0.48 -31.34 -7.28
CA ASP A 2 -0.75 -30.65 -7.69
C ASP A 2 -0.87 -30.74 -9.22
N THR A 3 -1.85 -31.48 -9.70
CA THR A 3 -2.13 -31.65 -11.14
C THR A 3 -3.26 -30.73 -11.63
N ARG A 4 -3.89 -29.96 -10.75
CA ARG A 4 -5.03 -29.07 -11.06
C ARG A 4 -4.60 -27.65 -11.43
N HIS A 5 -3.57 -27.10 -10.75
CA HIS A 5 -3.07 -25.75 -10.94
C HIS A 5 -1.81 -25.77 -11.82
N LYS A 6 -1.97 -26.06 -13.11
CA LYS A 6 -0.87 -26.16 -14.07
C LYS A 6 -1.05 -25.37 -15.35
N SER A 7 -2.07 -24.52 -15.40
CA SER A 7 -2.26 -23.61 -16.53
C SER A 7 -1.20 -22.51 -16.46
N TYR A 8 -0.55 -22.26 -17.58
CA TYR A 8 0.45 -21.21 -17.74
C TYR A 8 0.21 -20.48 -19.05
N GLU A 9 -0.02 -19.18 -18.96
CA GLU A 9 -0.25 -18.29 -20.10
C GLU A 9 0.87 -17.24 -20.13
N ALA A 10 1.84 -17.43 -21.02
CA ALA A 10 3.04 -16.60 -21.08
C ALA A 10 2.71 -15.09 -21.20
N GLU A 11 1.74 -14.72 -22.05
CA GLU A 11 1.33 -13.34 -22.25
C GLU A 11 0.85 -12.66 -20.95
N TYR A 12 0.07 -13.37 -20.13
CA TYR A 12 -0.38 -12.83 -18.85
C TYR A 12 0.75 -12.68 -17.84
N VAL A 13 1.67 -13.64 -17.82
CA VAL A 13 2.83 -13.60 -16.92
C VAL A 13 3.76 -12.45 -17.30
N GLU A 14 4.04 -12.26 -18.59
CA GLU A 14 4.86 -11.15 -19.09
C GLU A 14 4.21 -9.79 -18.78
N ARG A 15 2.91 -9.65 -19.01
CA ARG A 15 2.16 -8.44 -18.67
C ARG A 15 2.19 -8.15 -17.18
N PHE A 16 1.94 -9.17 -16.36
CA PHE A 16 2.01 -9.04 -14.91
C PHE A 16 3.40 -8.61 -14.44
N HIS A 17 4.44 -9.27 -14.96
CA HIS A 17 5.83 -8.92 -14.64
C HIS A 17 6.17 -7.46 -15.01
N ALA A 18 5.73 -7.00 -16.17
CA ALA A 18 5.94 -5.61 -16.59
C ALA A 18 5.24 -4.62 -15.63
N ILE A 19 4.00 -4.92 -15.22
CA ILE A 19 3.23 -4.10 -14.29
C ILE A 19 3.91 -4.04 -12.92
N ILE A 20 4.23 -5.19 -12.31
CA ILE A 20 4.83 -5.20 -10.97
C ILE A 20 6.23 -4.59 -10.96
N SER A 21 6.98 -4.69 -12.06
CA SER A 21 8.30 -4.04 -12.19
C SER A 21 8.17 -2.52 -12.20
N TRP A 22 7.19 -1.98 -12.91
CA TRP A 22 6.89 -0.56 -12.90
C TRP A 22 6.38 -0.11 -11.51
N VAL A 23 5.42 -0.83 -10.93
CA VAL A 23 4.88 -0.53 -9.59
C VAL A 23 6.00 -0.55 -8.54
N HIS A 24 6.92 -1.52 -8.62
CA HIS A 24 8.08 -1.61 -7.73
C HIS A 24 8.93 -0.34 -7.79
N GLY A 25 9.14 0.24 -8.98
CA GLY A 25 9.87 1.51 -9.14
C GLY A 25 9.21 2.65 -8.37
N VAL A 26 7.88 2.84 -8.55
CA VAL A 26 7.10 3.89 -7.87
C VAL A 26 7.07 3.66 -6.35
N PHE A 27 6.86 2.42 -5.92
CA PHE A 27 6.87 2.07 -4.49
C PHE A 27 8.24 2.29 -3.85
N SER A 28 9.32 2.04 -4.59
CA SER A 28 10.68 2.29 -4.12
C SER A 28 10.96 3.78 -3.95
N GLU A 29 10.43 4.63 -4.83
CA GLU A 29 10.48 6.08 -4.63
C GLU A 29 9.71 6.49 -3.38
N PHE A 30 8.47 6.03 -3.21
CA PHE A 30 7.69 6.29 -2.00
C PHE A 30 8.43 5.81 -0.75
N HIS A 31 8.97 4.59 -0.78
CA HIS A 31 9.77 4.03 0.32
C HIS A 31 10.96 4.91 0.68
N SER A 32 11.68 5.44 -0.32
CA SER A 32 12.88 6.26 -0.12
C SER A 32 12.62 7.58 0.62
N ARG A 33 11.40 8.07 0.64
CA ARG A 33 10.98 9.30 1.34
C ARG A 33 10.83 9.12 2.85
N PHE A 34 10.92 7.89 3.34
CA PHE A 34 10.74 7.53 4.75
C PHE A 34 12.06 7.02 5.33
N ILE A 35 12.45 7.53 6.49
CA ILE A 35 13.71 7.17 7.18
C ILE A 35 13.46 6.34 8.45
N GLY A 36 12.20 6.20 8.86
CA GLY A 36 11.80 5.27 9.91
C GLY A 36 11.89 3.81 9.48
N LYS A 37 11.52 2.91 10.37
CA LYS A 37 11.44 1.49 10.04
C LYS A 37 10.38 1.24 8.96
N SER A 38 10.75 0.53 7.89
CA SER A 38 9.85 0.11 6.83
C SER A 38 10.18 -1.29 6.34
N SER A 39 9.21 -1.97 5.73
CA SER A 39 9.49 -3.17 4.96
C SER A 39 10.22 -2.81 3.66
N PRO A 40 10.97 -3.72 3.04
CA PRO A 40 11.28 -3.58 1.64
C PRO A 40 10.00 -3.58 0.81
N VAL A 41 10.08 -3.09 -0.43
CA VAL A 41 9.05 -3.36 -1.43
C VAL A 41 9.21 -4.82 -1.85
N HIS A 42 8.25 -5.67 -1.54
CA HIS A 42 8.35 -7.08 -1.90
C HIS A 42 6.99 -7.73 -2.18
N PHE A 43 7.05 -8.89 -2.84
CA PHE A 43 5.88 -9.63 -3.27
C PHE A 43 5.49 -10.70 -2.24
N PHE A 44 4.24 -10.68 -1.80
CA PHE A 44 3.67 -11.66 -0.89
C PHE A 44 2.94 -12.76 -1.66
N TRP A 45 3.50 -13.96 -1.67
CA TRP A 45 2.94 -15.09 -2.40
C TRP A 45 1.57 -15.54 -1.90
N GLY A 46 1.31 -15.42 -0.60
CA GLY A 46 0.05 -15.87 0.00
C GLY A 46 -1.16 -15.03 -0.41
N SER A 47 -1.00 -13.72 -0.44
CA SER A 47 -2.01 -12.74 -0.86
C SER A 47 -1.88 -12.33 -2.32
N PHE A 48 -0.78 -12.69 -2.97
CA PHE A 48 -0.45 -12.39 -4.36
C PHE A 48 -0.44 -10.88 -4.65
N ASP A 49 0.22 -10.13 -3.79
CA ASP A 49 0.33 -8.67 -3.87
C ASP A 49 1.77 -8.18 -3.70
N LEU A 50 2.07 -7.03 -4.28
CA LEU A 50 3.31 -6.28 -4.05
C LEU A 50 3.02 -5.20 -3.02
N ALA A 51 3.78 -5.13 -1.93
CA ALA A 51 3.49 -4.18 -0.85
C ALA A 51 4.72 -3.51 -0.25
N VAL A 52 4.48 -2.37 0.40
CA VAL A 52 5.43 -1.64 1.22
C VAL A 52 4.74 -1.11 2.47
N THR A 53 5.35 -1.28 3.63
CA THR A 53 4.78 -0.91 4.93
C THR A 53 5.73 0.00 5.69
N ARG A 54 5.20 1.10 6.24
CA ARG A 54 5.89 2.04 7.13
C ARG A 54 5.45 1.82 8.58
N PHE A 55 6.35 1.95 9.53
CA PHE A 55 6.10 1.78 10.96
C PHE A 55 6.52 3.03 11.72
N ASN A 56 5.73 3.44 12.73
CA ASN A 56 6.12 4.56 13.60
C ASN A 56 6.98 4.14 14.81
N GLY A 57 7.24 2.84 14.97
CA GLY A 57 8.03 2.29 16.09
C GLY A 57 7.21 1.98 17.35
N GLU A 58 5.96 2.36 17.44
CA GLU A 58 5.11 2.09 18.59
C GLU A 58 4.39 0.74 18.47
N LYS A 59 4.22 0.07 19.62
CA LYS A 59 3.44 -1.18 19.66
C LYS A 59 1.97 -0.91 19.35
N ALA A 60 1.38 -1.78 18.55
CA ALA A 60 -0.06 -1.79 18.32
C ALA A 60 -0.80 -2.57 19.44
N PRO A 61 -2.09 -2.30 19.66
CA PRO A 61 -2.93 -3.11 20.54
C PRO A 61 -2.89 -4.59 20.12
N PRO A 62 -2.85 -5.53 21.10
CA PRO A 62 -2.84 -6.97 20.80
C PRO A 62 -4.05 -7.40 19.96
N ARG A 63 -3.85 -8.18 18.93
CA ARG A 63 -4.92 -8.83 18.16
C ARG A 63 -5.24 -10.19 18.77
N ASN A 64 -6.10 -10.20 19.79
CA ASN A 64 -6.52 -11.43 20.47
C ASN A 64 -7.27 -12.34 19.48
N GLY A 65 -6.92 -13.64 19.47
CA GLY A 65 -7.55 -14.64 18.60
C GLY A 65 -6.94 -14.72 17.18
N ALA A 66 -6.07 -13.82 16.79
CA ALA A 66 -5.35 -13.94 15.52
C ALA A 66 -4.27 -15.04 15.58
N ASP A 67 -3.93 -15.60 14.41
CA ASP A 67 -2.82 -16.53 14.28
C ASP A 67 -1.45 -15.82 14.54
N TYR A 68 -0.39 -16.61 14.66
CA TYR A 68 0.94 -16.10 14.99
C TYR A 68 1.46 -15.10 13.94
N ILE A 69 1.29 -15.41 12.64
CA ILE A 69 1.79 -14.56 11.55
C ILE A 69 1.09 -13.20 11.58
N THR A 70 -0.22 -13.20 11.73
CA THR A 70 -1.03 -11.97 11.83
C THR A 70 -0.63 -11.14 13.05
N ARG A 71 -0.42 -11.77 14.21
CA ARG A 71 0.01 -11.06 15.43
C ARG A 71 1.37 -10.39 15.26
N GLU A 72 2.34 -11.07 14.64
CA GLU A 72 3.66 -10.48 14.39
C GLU A 72 3.59 -9.35 13.35
N ALA A 73 2.88 -9.55 12.25
CA ALA A 73 2.73 -8.55 11.19
C ALA A 73 2.11 -7.23 11.69
N TYR A 74 1.19 -7.33 12.65
CA TYR A 74 0.49 -6.18 13.24
C TYR A 74 0.91 -5.88 14.67
N SER A 75 2.10 -6.30 15.10
CA SER A 75 2.64 -6.04 16.44
C SER A 75 2.97 -4.56 16.69
N HIS A 76 3.18 -3.80 15.63
CA HIS A 76 3.47 -2.36 15.67
C HIS A 76 2.50 -1.59 14.77
N LYS A 77 2.23 -0.33 15.15
CA LYS A 77 1.43 0.59 14.34
C LYS A 77 2.07 0.78 12.98
N ASN A 78 1.27 0.61 11.92
CA ASN A 78 1.79 0.66 10.57
C ASN A 78 0.78 1.27 9.58
N ILE A 79 1.32 1.74 8.45
CA ILE A 79 0.58 2.17 7.27
C ILE A 79 1.16 1.41 6.10
N SER A 80 0.31 0.67 5.40
CA SER A 80 0.71 -0.22 4.30
C SER A 80 0.04 0.20 3.00
N HIS A 81 0.77 0.03 1.91
CA HIS A 81 0.28 0.22 0.56
C HIS A 81 0.67 -0.97 -0.29
N GLY A 82 -0.18 -1.32 -1.23
CA GLY A 82 0.12 -2.42 -2.13
C GLY A 82 -0.58 -2.34 -3.46
N PHE A 83 -0.17 -3.25 -4.35
CA PHE A 83 -0.80 -3.54 -5.63
C PHE A 83 -1.25 -4.99 -5.64
N TRP A 84 -2.48 -5.22 -6.01
CA TRP A 84 -3.14 -6.52 -6.00
C TRP A 84 -3.90 -6.77 -7.32
N CYS A 85 -3.84 -7.99 -7.82
CA CYS A 85 -4.45 -8.36 -9.10
C CYS A 85 -5.98 -8.46 -9.08
N GLY A 86 -6.59 -8.27 -7.91
CA GLY A 86 -8.03 -8.46 -7.72
C GLY A 86 -8.40 -9.86 -7.27
N GLY A 87 -9.63 -10.00 -6.79
CA GLY A 87 -10.23 -11.21 -6.27
C GLY A 87 -11.19 -10.88 -5.10
N GLY A 88 -12.08 -11.77 -4.73
CA GLY A 88 -12.99 -11.53 -3.62
C GLY A 88 -13.88 -10.29 -3.80
N ALA A 89 -13.72 -9.30 -2.94
CA ALA A 89 -14.56 -8.09 -2.92
C ALA A 89 -14.19 -7.08 -4.03
N VAL A 90 -12.96 -7.10 -4.55
CA VAL A 90 -12.49 -6.23 -5.64
C VAL A 90 -12.00 -7.12 -6.77
N LEU A 91 -12.79 -7.21 -7.85
CA LEU A 91 -12.55 -8.16 -8.94
C LEU A 91 -11.48 -7.71 -9.94
N GLU A 92 -11.12 -6.43 -9.92
CA GLU A 92 -10.16 -5.85 -10.86
C GLU A 92 -8.82 -5.55 -10.17
N PRO A 93 -7.71 -5.48 -10.93
CA PRO A 93 -6.44 -5.05 -10.37
C PRO A 93 -6.56 -3.66 -9.73
N ALA A 94 -6.02 -3.51 -8.53
CA ALA A 94 -6.14 -2.28 -7.77
C ALA A 94 -4.91 -2.02 -6.89
N PHE A 95 -4.72 -0.75 -6.57
CA PHE A 95 -3.86 -0.32 -5.47
C PHE A 95 -4.69 -0.19 -4.21
N TYR A 96 -4.07 -0.45 -3.08
CA TYR A 96 -4.71 -0.30 -1.78
C TYR A 96 -3.83 0.47 -0.80
N GLY A 97 -4.45 1.02 0.24
CA GLY A 97 -3.73 1.61 1.36
C GLY A 97 -4.57 1.62 2.63
N TYR A 98 -3.96 1.19 3.74
CA TYR A 98 -4.62 1.11 5.04
C TYR A 98 -3.69 1.50 6.19
N SER A 99 -4.28 1.75 7.36
CA SER A 99 -3.58 1.95 8.64
C SER A 99 -3.99 0.87 9.65
N ALA A 100 -3.04 0.39 10.40
CA ALA A 100 -3.29 -0.58 11.47
C ALA A 100 -2.57 -0.18 12.78
N PRO A 101 -3.34 0.15 13.86
CA PRO A 101 -4.79 0.27 13.88
C PRO A 101 -5.29 1.43 13.02
N GLU A 102 -6.52 1.34 12.53
CA GLU A 102 -7.14 2.44 11.80
C GLU A 102 -7.47 3.58 12.79
N PRO A 103 -7.00 4.82 12.56
CA PRO A 103 -7.34 5.94 13.44
C PRO A 103 -8.74 6.47 13.16
N ASP A 104 -9.35 7.06 14.18
CA ASP A 104 -10.65 7.72 14.05
C ASP A 104 -10.60 8.81 12.97
N GLY A 105 -11.63 8.86 12.13
CA GLY A 105 -11.71 9.81 11.03
C GLY A 105 -11.01 9.37 9.73
N PHE A 106 -10.24 8.28 9.72
CA PHE A 106 -9.51 7.83 8.52
C PHE A 106 -10.43 7.51 7.34
N LYS A 107 -11.58 6.88 7.60
CA LYS A 107 -12.59 6.56 6.55
C LYS A 107 -13.11 7.77 5.78
N GLN A 108 -13.06 8.95 6.40
CA GLN A 108 -13.54 10.20 5.83
C GLN A 108 -12.42 11.03 5.19
N ALA A 109 -11.19 10.53 5.24
CA ALA A 109 -10.07 11.22 4.63
C ALA A 109 -10.24 11.31 3.11
N ILE A 110 -9.67 12.37 2.54
CA ILE A 110 -9.65 12.55 1.09
C ILE A 110 -8.39 11.87 0.55
N ALA A 111 -8.59 10.81 -0.22
CA ALA A 111 -7.53 10.19 -0.99
C ALA A 111 -7.46 10.80 -2.41
N LEU A 112 -6.27 10.80 -2.99
CA LEU A 112 -6.00 11.23 -4.36
C LEU A 112 -5.59 10.00 -5.20
N PRO A 113 -5.85 10.03 -6.51
CA PRO A 113 -6.75 10.94 -7.24
C PRO A 113 -8.24 10.71 -6.88
N SER A 114 -9.14 11.45 -7.49
CA SER A 114 -10.59 11.41 -7.18
C SER A 114 -11.27 10.06 -7.38
N GLU A 115 -10.65 9.17 -8.13
CA GLU A 115 -11.09 7.79 -8.37
C GLU A 115 -10.81 6.86 -7.17
N ALA A 116 -9.99 7.31 -6.22
CA ALA A 116 -9.74 6.57 -4.99
C ALA A 116 -10.95 6.64 -4.06
N PHE A 117 -11.29 5.55 -3.42
CA PHE A 117 -12.41 5.46 -2.48
C PHE A 117 -12.09 4.54 -1.30
N TYR A 118 -12.79 4.76 -0.18
CA TYR A 118 -12.70 3.87 0.97
C TYR A 118 -13.64 2.67 0.80
N HIS A 119 -13.08 1.46 0.80
CA HIS A 119 -13.83 0.22 0.71
C HIS A 119 -14.19 -0.29 2.12
N LYS A 120 -15.48 -0.23 2.46
CA LYS A 120 -15.96 -0.48 3.85
C LYS A 120 -15.73 -1.91 4.34
N ASP A 121 -15.86 -2.90 3.47
CA ASP A 121 -15.72 -4.30 3.86
C ASP A 121 -14.25 -4.72 4.04
N LEU A 122 -13.34 -4.06 3.30
CA LEU A 122 -11.90 -4.30 3.41
C LEU A 122 -11.24 -3.40 4.47
N ASN A 123 -11.89 -2.32 4.88
CA ASN A 123 -11.36 -1.27 5.75
C ASN A 123 -10.06 -0.66 5.21
N GLU A 124 -10.05 -0.33 3.92
CA GLU A 124 -8.91 0.27 3.25
C GLU A 124 -9.34 1.20 2.11
N PHE A 125 -8.46 2.10 1.72
CA PHE A 125 -8.61 2.85 0.49
C PHE A 125 -8.20 2.00 -0.70
N VAL A 126 -8.98 2.09 -1.77
CA VAL A 126 -8.77 1.36 -3.02
C VAL A 126 -8.72 2.35 -4.18
N LEU A 127 -7.78 2.15 -5.10
CA LEU A 127 -7.68 2.87 -6.35
C LEU A 127 -7.58 1.86 -7.49
N PRO A 128 -8.55 1.81 -8.41
CA PRO A 128 -8.50 0.91 -9.56
C PRO A 128 -7.24 1.13 -10.41
N TYR A 129 -6.57 0.06 -10.80
CA TYR A 129 -5.39 0.14 -11.68
C TYR A 129 -5.69 0.89 -12.98
N GLU A 130 -6.90 0.73 -13.51
CA GLU A 130 -7.33 1.38 -14.74
C GLU A 130 -7.35 2.91 -14.64
N ALA A 131 -7.63 3.47 -13.46
CA ALA A 131 -7.54 4.91 -13.22
C ALA A 131 -6.10 5.42 -13.39
N ILE A 132 -5.13 4.67 -12.85
CA ILE A 132 -3.70 4.98 -13.01
C ILE A 132 -3.27 4.82 -14.47
N ARG A 133 -3.66 3.72 -15.12
CA ARG A 133 -3.29 3.45 -16.50
C ARG A 133 -3.78 4.53 -17.49
N LYS A 134 -4.91 5.17 -17.21
CA LYS A 134 -5.50 6.24 -18.02
C LYS A 134 -5.05 7.65 -17.62
N SER A 135 -4.32 7.79 -16.54
CA SER A 135 -3.83 9.10 -16.08
C SER A 135 -2.81 9.67 -17.06
N ASP A 136 -2.80 10.99 -17.21
CA ASP A 136 -1.76 11.71 -17.96
C ASP A 136 -0.36 11.61 -17.31
N SER A 137 -0.31 11.27 -16.01
CA SER A 137 0.91 11.11 -15.25
C SER A 137 0.78 9.95 -14.25
N PRO A 138 0.87 8.68 -14.70
CA PRO A 138 0.61 7.50 -13.88
C PRO A 138 1.46 7.41 -12.62
N GLU A 139 2.77 7.69 -12.72
CA GLU A 139 3.70 7.66 -11.58
C GLU A 139 3.29 8.68 -10.51
N LYS A 140 3.02 9.93 -10.95
CA LYS A 140 2.58 10.99 -10.03
C LYS A 140 1.25 10.64 -9.38
N ALA A 141 0.27 10.15 -10.13
CA ALA A 141 -1.03 9.78 -9.61
C ALA A 141 -0.93 8.66 -8.56
N LEU A 142 -0.09 7.66 -8.79
CA LEU A 142 0.15 6.59 -7.81
C LEU A 142 0.88 7.11 -6.58
N LEU A 143 1.88 7.97 -6.74
CA LEU A 143 2.56 8.59 -5.61
C LEU A 143 1.63 9.49 -4.80
N ASP A 144 0.75 10.25 -5.44
CA ASP A 144 -0.26 11.08 -4.78
C ASP A 144 -1.25 10.21 -3.98
N PHE A 145 -1.66 9.05 -4.51
CA PHE A 145 -2.49 8.08 -3.80
C PHE A 145 -1.81 7.61 -2.51
N MET A 146 -0.61 7.10 -2.63
CA MET A 146 0.13 6.58 -1.48
C MET A 146 0.41 7.68 -0.45
N GLN A 147 0.79 8.87 -0.91
CA GLN A 147 1.15 9.98 -0.05
C GLN A 147 -0.08 10.54 0.69
N SER A 148 -1.21 10.71 0.00
CA SER A 148 -2.44 11.23 0.63
C SER A 148 -2.97 10.33 1.74
N ILE A 149 -2.94 9.01 1.53
CA ILE A 149 -3.35 8.02 2.53
C ILE A 149 -2.36 8.01 3.71
N TYR A 150 -1.06 8.00 3.43
CA TYR A 150 -0.04 8.05 4.45
C TYR A 150 -0.20 9.30 5.32
N GLU A 151 -0.33 10.48 4.72
CA GLU A 151 -0.48 11.74 5.45
C GLU A 151 -1.77 11.77 6.29
N ALA A 152 -2.88 11.31 5.74
CA ALA A 152 -4.13 11.23 6.47
C ALA A 152 -3.99 10.30 7.70
N ALA A 153 -3.49 9.09 7.51
CA ALA A 153 -3.33 8.13 8.60
C ALA A 153 -2.30 8.60 9.64
N ALA A 154 -1.14 9.08 9.21
CA ALA A 154 -0.07 9.51 10.10
C ALA A 154 -0.48 10.74 10.93
N ASN A 155 -1.19 11.71 10.33
CA ASN A 155 -1.68 12.88 11.04
C ASN A 155 -2.77 12.54 12.05
N LEU A 156 -3.74 11.68 11.68
CA LEU A 156 -4.82 11.24 12.56
C LEU A 156 -4.32 10.35 13.71
N ALA A 157 -3.22 9.65 13.52
CA ALA A 157 -2.60 8.79 14.52
C ALA A 157 -1.42 9.45 15.26
N ASP A 158 -1.23 10.77 15.12
CA ASP A 158 -0.20 11.57 15.76
C ASP A 158 1.23 11.03 15.57
N TRP A 159 1.55 10.54 14.35
CA TRP A 159 2.90 10.11 14.03
C TRP A 159 3.85 11.33 14.01
N LYS A 160 5.04 11.17 14.56
CA LYS A 160 6.10 12.19 14.52
C LYS A 160 6.76 12.24 13.14
N ARG A 161 6.03 12.74 12.16
CA ARG A 161 6.40 12.72 10.75
C ARG A 161 7.77 13.36 10.47
N GLU A 162 8.10 14.44 11.18
CA GLU A 162 9.39 15.13 11.07
C GLU A 162 10.59 14.25 11.46
N GLU A 163 10.39 13.25 12.34
CA GLU A 163 11.42 12.28 12.73
C GLU A 163 11.45 11.07 11.79
N LEU A 164 10.39 10.84 11.03
CA LEU A 164 10.17 9.64 10.22
C LEU A 164 10.31 9.87 8.71
N GLU A 165 10.23 11.12 8.27
CA GLU A 165 10.30 11.49 6.86
C GLU A 165 11.66 12.10 6.51
N ARG A 166 12.12 11.82 5.30
CA ARG A 166 13.29 12.49 4.76
C ARG A 166 12.97 13.97 4.55
N PRO A 167 13.79 14.90 5.08
CA PRO A 167 13.60 16.32 4.79
C PRO A 167 13.51 16.57 3.29
N LYS A 168 12.55 17.39 2.87
CA LYS A 168 12.49 17.83 1.46
C LYS A 168 13.80 18.57 1.15
N ALA A 169 14.47 18.18 0.07
CA ALA A 169 15.66 18.89 -0.39
C ALA A 169 15.27 20.37 -0.56
N GLN A 170 15.98 21.25 0.15
CA GLN A 170 15.84 22.67 -0.13
C GLN A 170 16.31 22.88 -1.57
N ALA A 171 15.46 23.52 -2.38
CA ALA A 171 15.88 23.92 -3.71
C ALA A 171 17.12 24.80 -3.53
N VAL A 172 18.27 24.34 -4.05
CA VAL A 172 19.48 25.14 -4.11
C VAL A 172 19.15 26.27 -5.07
N SER A 173 18.94 27.46 -4.51
CA SER A 173 18.72 28.71 -5.25
C SER A 173 20.00 29.16 -5.97
#